data_90804dbcc1c3eba00e7c29e59907a8b3
#
_entry.id   90804dbcc1c3eba00e7c29e59907a8b3
#
_cell.length_a   1.000
_cell.length_b   1.000
_cell.length_c   1.000
_cell.angle_alpha   90.00
_cell.angle_beta   90.00
_cell.angle_gamma   90.00
#
_symmetry.space_group_name_H-M   'P 1'
#
loop_
_entity.id
_entity.type
_entity.pdbx_description
1 polymer ?
#
loop_
_entity_poly.entity_id
_entity_poly.type
_entity_poly.pdbx_seq_one_letter_code
_entity_poly.pdbx_strand_id
1 'polypeptide(L)'
;RHGVKATFFLAQEETLRGDHALDASWAPYWQARVAEGHAFGSHTWRHGSFREDIGNQVRYRLPDGGSESMDARAVCAELQRPDTRFQELTGHRLDPLWRAPGGRTTPNTLAAAQACGYRHVGWATAGFLGDELPSETYPNSLLLKRALDRMKDGDIIMAHLGIWSRKDPFAP
;
A
#
# COMPACT_ATOMS: atom_id res chain seq x y z
N ARG A 1 6.88 2.47 19.98
CA ARG A 1 7.51 2.01 21.23
C ARG A 1 8.96 1.57 21.03
N HIS A 2 9.33 1.08 19.83
CA HIS A 2 10.66 0.56 19.53
C HIS A 2 11.51 1.46 18.61
N GLY A 3 11.04 2.65 18.26
CA GLY A 3 11.76 3.60 17.41
C GLY A 3 11.90 3.15 15.94
N VAL A 4 11.22 2.07 15.52
CA VAL A 4 11.27 1.56 14.15
C VAL A 4 10.52 2.52 13.23
N LYS A 5 11.15 2.91 12.13
CA LYS A 5 10.53 3.69 11.06
C LYS A 5 9.98 2.75 9.99
N ALA A 6 8.87 3.14 9.40
CA ALA A 6 8.21 2.42 8.32
C ALA A 6 7.91 3.34 7.15
N THR A 7 7.65 2.76 5.99
CA THR A 7 7.07 3.46 4.84
C THR A 7 5.60 3.06 4.72
N PHE A 8 4.70 4.02 4.82
CA PHE A 8 3.27 3.82 4.64
C PHE A 8 2.91 4.05 3.17
N PHE A 9 2.29 3.08 2.53
CA PHE A 9 1.73 3.22 1.18
C PHE A 9 0.23 3.46 1.29
N LEU A 10 -0.24 4.62 0.83
CA LEU A 10 -1.56 5.16 1.12
C LEU A 10 -2.53 5.03 -0.06
N ALA A 11 -3.73 4.57 0.22
CA ALA A 11 -4.89 4.56 -0.66
C ALA A 11 -6.11 5.13 0.06
N GLN A 12 -7.14 5.54 -0.71
CA GLN A 12 -8.42 5.99 -0.14
C GLN A 12 -9.33 4.78 0.11
N GLU A 13 -8.94 3.96 1.09
CA GLU A 13 -9.72 2.78 1.49
C GLU A 13 -10.70 3.10 2.61
N GLU A 14 -11.83 2.41 2.57
CA GLU A 14 -12.82 2.46 3.65
C GLU A 14 -12.23 1.85 4.93
N THR A 15 -12.49 2.50 6.05
CA THR A 15 -12.06 2.06 7.37
C THR A 15 -13.22 1.40 8.13
N LEU A 16 -12.92 0.74 9.24
CA LEU A 16 -13.96 0.17 10.14
C LEU A 16 -14.93 1.21 10.72
N ARG A 17 -14.61 2.50 10.62
CA ARG A 17 -15.48 3.58 11.09
C ARG A 17 -16.49 4.02 10.03
N GLY A 18 -16.40 3.49 8.81
CA GLY A 18 -17.19 3.92 7.66
C GLY A 18 -16.71 5.24 7.03
N ASP A 19 -15.57 5.77 7.47
CA ASP A 19 -14.82 6.82 6.78
C ASP A 19 -13.71 6.20 5.93
N HIS A 20 -12.90 7.04 5.26
CA HIS A 20 -11.79 6.55 4.45
C HIS A 20 -10.44 7.02 5.01
N ALA A 21 -9.41 6.28 4.73
CA ALA A 21 -8.07 6.47 5.31
C ALA A 21 -7.45 7.84 5.02
N LEU A 22 -7.88 8.54 3.97
CA LEU A 22 -7.44 9.89 3.62
C LEU A 22 -8.55 10.94 3.80
N ASP A 23 -9.57 10.68 4.61
CA ASP A 23 -10.55 11.69 4.99
C ASP A 23 -9.96 12.67 6.04
N ALA A 24 -10.58 13.83 6.18
CA ALA A 24 -10.10 14.87 7.10
C ALA A 24 -10.04 14.39 8.57
N SER A 25 -10.88 13.43 8.95
CA SER A 25 -10.89 12.80 10.28
C SER A 25 -9.56 12.13 10.64
N TRP A 26 -8.77 11.71 9.63
CA TRP A 26 -7.47 11.06 9.81
C TRP A 26 -6.28 12.02 9.79
N ALA A 27 -6.48 13.32 9.53
CA ALA A 27 -5.38 14.28 9.48
C ALA A 27 -4.50 14.27 10.75
N PRO A 28 -5.04 14.26 11.99
CA PRO A 28 -4.21 14.21 13.19
C PRO A 28 -3.35 12.94 13.29
N TYR A 29 -3.89 11.80 12.82
CA TYR A 29 -3.15 10.54 12.80
C TYR A 29 -1.95 10.62 11.86
N TRP A 30 -2.16 11.09 10.62
CA TRP A 30 -1.09 11.19 9.64
C TRP A 30 -0.05 12.26 10.00
N GLN A 31 -0.47 13.40 10.55
CA GLN A 31 0.44 14.44 11.06
C GLN A 31 1.35 13.88 12.15
N ALA A 32 0.82 13.07 13.06
CA ALA A 32 1.61 12.42 14.09
C ALA A 32 2.63 11.44 13.48
N ARG A 33 2.25 10.65 12.46
CA ARG A 33 3.19 9.73 11.78
C ARG A 33 4.29 10.47 11.02
N VAL A 34 3.95 11.61 10.41
CA VAL A 34 4.95 12.51 9.79
C VAL A 34 5.93 13.01 10.85
N ALA A 35 5.43 13.54 11.98
CA ALA A 35 6.27 14.06 13.06
C ALA A 35 7.18 12.98 13.69
N GLU A 36 6.74 11.73 13.68
CA GLU A 36 7.54 10.58 14.10
C GLU A 36 8.64 10.20 13.10
N GLY A 37 8.66 10.80 11.91
CA GLY A 37 9.68 10.57 10.87
C GLY A 37 9.51 9.26 10.09
N HIS A 38 8.27 8.83 9.89
CA HIS A 38 7.94 7.78 8.92
C HIS A 38 8.00 8.33 7.49
N ALA A 39 8.20 7.44 6.52
CA ALA A 39 8.12 7.72 5.09
C ALA A 39 6.72 7.36 4.54
N PHE A 40 6.35 7.96 3.41
CA PHE A 40 5.02 7.77 2.82
C PHE A 40 5.12 7.64 1.31
N GLY A 41 4.35 6.71 0.73
CA GLY A 41 4.25 6.49 -0.71
C GLY A 41 2.82 6.27 -1.16
N SER A 42 2.60 6.20 -2.46
CA SER A 42 1.28 5.96 -3.05
C SER A 42 0.96 4.46 -3.13
N HIS A 43 -0.29 4.10 -2.81
CA HIS A 43 -0.84 2.75 -3.02
C HIS A 43 -1.99 2.74 -4.02
N THR A 44 -1.98 3.67 -4.97
CA THR A 44 -3.07 4.08 -5.83
C THR A 44 -4.21 4.76 -5.04
N TRP A 45 -5.11 5.46 -5.74
CA TRP A 45 -6.22 6.12 -5.06
C TRP A 45 -7.32 5.13 -4.66
N ARG A 46 -7.76 4.30 -5.62
CA ARG A 46 -8.92 3.41 -5.46
C ARG A 46 -8.53 1.99 -5.02
N HIS A 47 -7.26 1.75 -4.69
CA HIS A 47 -6.75 0.45 -4.27
C HIS A 47 -7.06 -0.70 -5.25
N GLY A 48 -7.19 -0.39 -6.53
CA GLY A 48 -7.42 -1.38 -7.58
C GLY A 48 -6.13 -2.09 -8.02
N SER A 49 -6.26 -3.21 -8.68
CA SER A 49 -5.12 -4.01 -9.15
C SER A 49 -4.92 -3.93 -10.66
N PHE A 50 -3.70 -3.71 -11.09
CA PHE A 50 -3.29 -3.78 -12.49
C PHE A 50 -3.19 -5.24 -12.92
N ARG A 51 -3.88 -5.63 -14.00
CA ARG A 51 -4.05 -7.04 -14.37
C ARG A 51 -3.22 -7.46 -15.56
N GLU A 52 -3.36 -6.77 -16.68
CA GLU A 52 -2.72 -7.09 -17.95
C GLU A 52 -2.62 -5.86 -18.83
N ASP A 53 -1.63 -5.84 -19.70
CA ASP A 53 -1.51 -4.81 -20.74
C ASP A 53 -2.43 -5.12 -21.92
N ILE A 54 -3.11 -4.08 -22.43
CA ILE A 54 -3.98 -4.12 -23.61
C ILE A 54 -3.49 -3.03 -24.56
N GLY A 55 -2.62 -3.38 -25.48
CA GLY A 55 -1.93 -2.40 -26.32
C GLY A 55 -1.08 -1.45 -25.45
N ASN A 56 -1.35 -0.14 -25.55
CA ASN A 56 -0.70 0.90 -24.72
C ASN A 56 -1.47 1.22 -23.42
N GLN A 57 -2.50 0.46 -23.11
CA GLN A 57 -3.30 0.60 -21.89
C GLN A 57 -3.05 -0.58 -20.95
N VAL A 58 -3.60 -0.47 -19.74
CA VAL A 58 -3.61 -1.55 -18.76
C VAL A 58 -5.02 -1.77 -18.24
N ARG A 59 -5.42 -3.02 -18.07
CA ARG A 59 -6.65 -3.36 -17.38
C ARG A 59 -6.49 -3.14 -15.88
N TYR A 60 -7.33 -2.30 -15.32
CA TYR A 60 -7.38 -1.98 -13.90
C TYR A 60 -8.66 -2.54 -13.30
N ARG A 61 -8.55 -3.39 -12.29
CA ARG A 61 -9.68 -3.99 -11.59
C ARG A 61 -9.87 -3.34 -10.23
N LEU A 62 -11.07 -2.82 -10.01
CA LEU A 62 -11.49 -2.19 -8.76
C LEU A 62 -11.81 -3.26 -7.67
N PRO A 63 -11.78 -2.88 -6.37
CA PRO A 63 -12.15 -3.78 -5.27
C PRO A 63 -13.59 -4.30 -5.35
N ASP A 64 -14.52 -3.50 -5.87
CA ASP A 64 -15.94 -3.88 -6.08
C ASP A 64 -16.16 -4.88 -7.23
N GLY A 65 -15.07 -5.25 -7.93
CA GLY A 65 -15.10 -6.15 -9.09
C GLY A 65 -15.25 -5.46 -10.43
N GLY A 66 -15.47 -4.13 -10.46
CA GLY A 66 -15.46 -3.32 -11.67
C GLY A 66 -14.10 -3.37 -12.37
N SER A 67 -14.08 -3.08 -13.67
CA SER A 67 -12.84 -3.08 -14.47
C SER A 67 -12.89 -2.00 -15.53
N GLU A 68 -11.78 -1.33 -15.72
CA GLU A 68 -11.60 -0.29 -16.73
C GLU A 68 -10.22 -0.42 -17.41
N SER A 69 -10.09 0.19 -18.57
CA SER A 69 -8.78 0.34 -19.24
C SER A 69 -8.21 1.71 -18.94
N MET A 70 -6.96 1.75 -18.51
CA MET A 70 -6.24 2.97 -18.14
C MET A 70 -5.07 3.20 -19.09
N ASP A 71 -4.97 4.39 -19.62
CA ASP A 71 -3.75 4.86 -20.28
C ASP A 71 -2.69 5.33 -19.26
N ALA A 72 -1.53 5.72 -19.74
CA ALA A 72 -0.44 6.19 -18.87
C ALA A 72 -0.83 7.41 -18.02
N ARG A 73 -1.67 8.31 -18.54
CA ARG A 73 -2.15 9.49 -17.83
C ARG A 73 -3.08 9.10 -16.67
N ALA A 74 -3.99 8.16 -16.90
CA ALA A 74 -4.90 7.66 -15.89
C ALA A 74 -4.12 6.90 -14.78
N VAL A 75 -3.11 6.11 -15.12
CA VAL A 75 -2.21 5.48 -14.16
C VAL A 75 -1.50 6.52 -13.29
N CYS A 76 -0.94 7.57 -13.91
CA CYS A 76 -0.31 8.67 -13.17
C CYS A 76 -1.31 9.36 -12.22
N ALA A 77 -2.54 9.62 -12.66
CA ALA A 77 -3.55 10.25 -11.81
C ALA A 77 -3.89 9.40 -10.58
N GLU A 78 -3.97 8.07 -10.72
CA GLU A 78 -4.16 7.14 -9.58
C GLU A 78 -3.02 7.22 -8.57
N LEU A 79 -1.79 7.43 -9.03
CA LEU A 79 -0.61 7.54 -8.16
C LEU A 79 -0.48 8.92 -7.51
N GLN A 80 -0.84 9.98 -8.20
CA GLN A 80 -0.69 11.37 -7.74
C GLN A 80 -1.80 11.81 -6.79
N ARG A 81 -2.99 11.25 -6.91
CA ARG A 81 -4.14 11.67 -6.10
C ARG A 81 -3.95 11.43 -4.59
N PRO A 82 -3.39 10.31 -4.12
CA PRO A 82 -3.01 10.16 -2.70
C PRO A 82 -2.01 11.22 -2.23
N ASP A 83 -1.03 11.58 -3.06
CA ASP A 83 -0.05 12.61 -2.73
C ASP A 83 -0.69 13.99 -2.54
N THR A 84 -1.55 14.40 -3.48
CA THR A 84 -2.29 15.66 -3.35
C THR A 84 -3.12 15.67 -2.08
N ARG A 85 -3.85 14.60 -1.82
CA ARG A 85 -4.70 14.51 -0.63
C ARG A 85 -3.90 14.48 0.67
N PHE A 86 -2.79 13.75 0.70
CA PHE A 86 -1.92 13.69 1.87
C PHE A 86 -1.30 15.06 2.18
N GLN A 87 -0.92 15.82 1.16
CA GLN A 87 -0.41 17.19 1.31
C GLN A 87 -1.48 18.12 1.89
N GLU A 88 -2.73 18.02 1.48
CA GLU A 88 -3.85 18.77 2.06
C GLU A 88 -4.04 18.46 3.56
N LEU A 89 -3.88 17.20 3.95
CA LEU A 89 -4.09 16.73 5.33
C LEU A 89 -2.93 17.07 6.28
N THR A 90 -1.70 17.06 5.77
CA THR A 90 -0.49 17.07 6.61
C THR A 90 0.46 18.23 6.33
N GLY A 91 0.33 18.90 5.19
CA GLY A 91 1.33 19.83 4.68
C GLY A 91 2.56 19.16 4.03
N HIS A 92 2.65 17.83 4.05
CA HIS A 92 3.77 17.08 3.49
C HIS A 92 3.38 16.31 2.23
N ARG A 93 4.31 16.20 1.30
CA ARG A 93 4.16 15.37 0.10
C ARG A 93 4.56 13.93 0.38
N LEU A 94 4.01 13.01 -0.42
CA LEU A 94 4.52 11.64 -0.46
C LEU A 94 5.91 11.61 -1.09
N ASP A 95 6.74 10.66 -0.68
CA ASP A 95 7.94 10.31 -1.42
C ASP A 95 7.56 9.82 -2.83
N PRO A 96 8.44 9.96 -3.83
CA PRO A 96 8.18 9.49 -5.20
C PRO A 96 8.24 7.96 -5.31
N LEU A 97 7.58 7.29 -4.40
CA LEU A 97 7.48 5.85 -4.26
C LEU A 97 6.03 5.41 -4.40
N TRP A 98 5.83 4.22 -4.97
CA TRP A 98 4.54 3.60 -4.98
C TRP A 98 4.64 2.09 -4.80
N ARG A 99 3.59 1.48 -4.27
CA ARG A 99 3.44 0.03 -4.18
C ARG A 99 2.14 -0.37 -4.87
N ALA A 100 2.22 -1.35 -5.76
CA ALA A 100 1.03 -1.84 -6.44
C ALA A 100 0.15 -2.67 -5.49
N PRO A 101 -1.17 -2.43 -5.44
CA PRO A 101 -2.09 -3.28 -4.70
C PRO A 101 -1.96 -4.75 -5.13
N GLY A 102 -1.85 -5.65 -4.13
CA GLY A 102 -1.57 -7.07 -4.36
C GLY A 102 -0.22 -7.36 -5.02
N GLY A 103 0.71 -6.39 -5.07
CA GLY A 103 2.02 -6.52 -5.70
C GLY A 103 2.00 -6.65 -7.22
N ARG A 104 0.86 -6.45 -7.87
CA ARG A 104 0.70 -6.68 -9.31
C ARG A 104 1.07 -5.47 -10.13
N THR A 105 2.06 -5.63 -10.99
CA THR A 105 2.49 -4.62 -11.97
C THR A 105 2.46 -5.22 -13.39
N THR A 106 2.40 -4.35 -14.37
CA THR A 106 2.58 -4.67 -15.78
C THR A 106 3.67 -3.78 -16.38
N PRO A 107 4.27 -4.12 -17.52
CA PRO A 107 5.21 -3.24 -18.21
C PRO A 107 4.66 -1.82 -18.42
N ASN A 108 3.42 -1.67 -18.87
CA ASN A 108 2.80 -0.35 -19.07
C ASN A 108 2.63 0.43 -17.77
N THR A 109 2.24 -0.23 -16.66
CA THR A 109 2.12 0.48 -15.37
C THR A 109 3.45 0.94 -14.84
N LEU A 110 4.50 0.13 -14.96
CA LEU A 110 5.84 0.51 -14.51
C LEU A 110 6.39 1.67 -15.35
N ALA A 111 6.22 1.63 -16.69
CA ALA A 111 6.63 2.70 -17.57
C ALA A 111 5.86 4.01 -17.30
N ALA A 112 4.54 3.93 -17.11
CA ALA A 112 3.71 5.10 -16.80
C ALA A 112 4.10 5.71 -15.45
N ALA A 113 4.27 4.91 -14.40
CA ALA A 113 4.70 5.36 -13.09
C ALA A 113 6.07 6.05 -13.14
N GLN A 114 7.04 5.45 -13.83
CA GLN A 114 8.36 6.03 -14.01
C GLN A 114 8.31 7.36 -14.77
N ALA A 115 7.51 7.45 -15.82
CA ALA A 115 7.34 8.68 -16.61
C ALA A 115 6.76 9.84 -15.78
N CYS A 116 5.92 9.57 -14.78
CA CYS A 116 5.42 10.58 -13.86
C CYS A 116 6.18 10.66 -12.52
N GLY A 117 7.39 10.10 -12.47
CA GLY A 117 8.34 10.29 -11.37
C GLY A 117 8.25 9.30 -10.22
N TYR A 118 7.40 8.25 -10.29
CA TYR A 118 7.26 7.27 -9.23
C TYR A 118 8.09 6.01 -9.46
N ARG A 119 8.67 5.48 -8.39
CA ARG A 119 9.39 4.20 -8.37
C ARG A 119 8.58 3.16 -7.61
N HIS A 120 8.42 1.98 -8.21
CA HIS A 120 7.73 0.87 -7.57
C HIS A 120 8.60 0.22 -6.49
N VAL A 121 7.99 -0.06 -5.32
CA VAL A 121 8.61 -0.75 -4.21
C VAL A 121 7.77 -1.98 -3.87
N GLY A 122 8.27 -3.16 -4.23
CA GLY A 122 7.70 -4.45 -3.82
C GLY A 122 8.13 -4.85 -2.41
N TRP A 123 8.16 -6.15 -2.18
CA TRP A 123 8.68 -6.76 -0.95
C TRP A 123 9.43 -8.05 -1.28
N ALA A 124 10.32 -8.47 -0.39
CA ALA A 124 10.97 -9.77 -0.48
C ALA A 124 9.96 -10.90 -0.26
N THR A 125 10.14 -12.04 -0.89
CA THR A 125 9.28 -13.21 -0.66
C THR A 125 9.23 -13.59 0.83
N ALA A 126 10.37 -13.50 1.52
CA ALA A 126 10.47 -13.71 2.96
C ALA A 126 9.85 -12.58 3.78
N GLY A 127 9.71 -11.38 3.20
CA GLY A 127 9.12 -10.20 3.83
C GLY A 127 7.60 -10.16 3.85
N PHE A 128 6.91 -11.09 3.19
CA PHE A 128 5.47 -11.24 3.32
C PHE A 128 5.13 -11.83 4.69
N LEU A 129 4.68 -11.00 5.61
CA LEU A 129 4.41 -11.42 6.99
C LEU A 129 3.15 -12.27 7.15
N GLY A 130 2.22 -12.21 6.17
CA GLY A 130 1.01 -13.01 6.16
C GLY A 130 -0.08 -12.53 7.11
N ASP A 131 -0.03 -11.27 7.49
CA ASP A 131 -0.96 -10.63 8.43
C ASP A 131 -2.42 -10.60 7.93
N GLU A 132 -2.65 -10.80 6.64
CA GLU A 132 -3.97 -10.92 6.02
C GLU A 132 -4.47 -12.38 5.89
N LEU A 133 -3.64 -13.37 6.23
CA LEU A 133 -4.01 -14.78 6.13
C LEU A 133 -4.96 -15.19 7.28
N PRO A 134 -5.87 -16.16 7.06
CA PRO A 134 -6.79 -16.62 8.10
C PRO A 134 -6.05 -17.12 9.35
N SER A 135 -6.39 -16.60 10.53
CA SER A 135 -5.71 -16.92 11.78
C SER A 135 -5.87 -18.38 12.22
N GLU A 136 -6.97 -19.03 11.82
CA GLU A 136 -7.22 -20.45 12.09
C GLU A 136 -6.18 -21.36 11.43
N THR A 137 -5.69 -20.99 10.25
CA THR A 137 -4.68 -21.75 9.50
C THR A 137 -3.27 -21.20 9.72
N TYR A 138 -3.18 -19.90 9.97
CA TYR A 138 -1.93 -19.16 10.11
C TYR A 138 -1.93 -18.34 11.41
N PRO A 139 -1.83 -19.00 12.58
CA PRO A 139 -1.75 -18.29 13.86
C PRO A 139 -0.49 -17.41 13.94
N ASN A 140 -0.53 -16.36 14.76
CA ASN A 140 0.57 -15.41 14.90
C ASN A 140 1.91 -16.08 15.24
N SER A 141 1.90 -17.13 16.07
CA SER A 141 3.11 -17.89 16.39
C SER A 141 3.78 -18.54 15.16
N LEU A 142 2.96 -19.05 14.24
CA LEU A 142 3.47 -19.62 12.97
C LEU A 142 4.02 -18.52 12.07
N LEU A 143 3.32 -17.39 11.96
CA LEU A 143 3.77 -16.25 11.13
C LEU A 143 5.07 -15.67 11.67
N LEU A 144 5.17 -15.45 12.98
CA LEU A 144 6.38 -14.98 13.62
C LEU A 144 7.56 -15.95 13.38
N LYS A 145 7.33 -17.26 13.60
CA LYS A 145 8.37 -18.27 13.34
C LYS A 145 8.86 -18.21 11.89
N ARG A 146 7.94 -18.17 10.91
CA ARG A 146 8.29 -18.07 9.49
C ARG A 146 9.09 -16.81 9.17
N ALA A 147 8.71 -15.67 9.75
CA ALA A 147 9.42 -14.43 9.58
C ALA A 147 10.85 -14.55 10.10
N LEU A 148 11.04 -15.00 11.35
CA LEU A 148 12.36 -15.16 11.97
C LEU A 148 13.25 -16.17 11.23
N ASP A 149 12.68 -17.25 10.71
CA ASP A 149 13.44 -18.30 10.00
C ASP A 149 13.89 -17.85 8.59
N ARG A 150 13.22 -16.88 7.97
CA ARG A 150 13.37 -16.60 6.53
C ARG A 150 13.89 -15.22 6.21
N MET A 151 13.57 -14.22 7.02
CA MET A 151 14.02 -12.85 6.77
C MET A 151 15.54 -12.72 6.91
N LYS A 152 16.10 -11.90 6.05
CA LYS A 152 17.52 -11.58 6.02
C LYS A 152 17.72 -10.08 6.04
N ASP A 153 18.91 -9.66 6.39
CA ASP A 153 19.30 -8.26 6.28
C ASP A 153 19.13 -7.76 4.83
N GLY A 154 18.54 -6.58 4.69
CA GLY A 154 18.20 -6.00 3.37
C GLY A 154 16.84 -6.40 2.80
N ASP A 155 16.09 -7.34 3.41
CA ASP A 155 14.74 -7.68 2.97
C ASP A 155 13.77 -6.54 3.24
N ILE A 156 12.92 -6.25 2.24
CA ILE A 156 11.77 -5.36 2.42
C ILE A 156 10.61 -6.16 2.99
N ILE A 157 10.16 -5.78 4.19
CA ILE A 157 9.08 -6.43 4.91
C ILE A 157 7.77 -5.70 4.60
N MET A 158 6.67 -6.45 4.45
CA MET A 158 5.34 -5.93 4.17
C MET A 158 4.33 -6.42 5.21
N ALA A 159 3.58 -5.48 5.75
CA ALA A 159 2.43 -5.70 6.62
C ALA A 159 1.36 -4.65 6.32
N HIS A 160 0.13 -4.88 6.75
CA HIS A 160 -0.99 -3.99 6.57
C HIS A 160 -1.38 -3.31 7.90
N LEU A 161 -1.93 -2.11 7.81
CA LEU A 161 -2.64 -1.48 8.92
C LEU A 161 -4.12 -1.86 8.86
N GLY A 162 -4.71 -2.19 10.02
CA GLY A 162 -6.16 -2.37 10.10
C GLY A 162 -6.67 -3.66 9.48
N ILE A 163 -5.96 -4.77 9.66
CA ILE A 163 -6.47 -6.08 9.24
C ILE A 163 -7.57 -6.53 10.20
N TRP A 164 -8.79 -6.54 9.72
CA TRP A 164 -9.99 -6.95 10.46
C TRP A 164 -10.54 -8.31 10.07
N SER A 165 -9.96 -8.96 9.06
CA SER A 165 -10.32 -10.32 8.66
C SER A 165 -9.78 -11.40 9.59
N ARG A 166 -8.83 -11.06 10.48
CA ARG A 166 -8.25 -12.00 11.44
C ARG A 166 -9.01 -11.97 12.76
N LYS A 167 -9.31 -13.15 13.33
CA LYS A 167 -9.88 -13.29 14.67
C LYS A 167 -8.87 -13.03 15.77
N ASP A 168 -7.61 -13.46 15.58
CA ASP A 168 -6.51 -13.10 16.46
C ASP A 168 -6.12 -11.66 16.22
N PRO A 169 -6.03 -10.80 17.24
CA PRO A 169 -5.43 -9.49 17.05
C PRO A 169 -4.05 -9.68 16.45
N PHE A 170 -3.73 -8.88 15.42
CA PHE A 170 -2.39 -8.90 14.88
C PHE A 170 -1.42 -8.55 16.00
N ALA A 171 -0.61 -9.51 16.38
CA ALA A 171 0.35 -9.30 17.44
C ALA A 171 1.40 -8.29 16.98
N PRO A 172 1.70 -7.34 17.83
CA PRO A 172 2.81 -6.44 17.62
C PRO A 172 4.13 -7.19 17.54
#